data_2a777c7180787f53187fa3166027d96e
#
_entry.id   2a777c7180787f53187fa3166027d96e
#
_cell.length_a   1.000
_cell.length_b   1.000
_cell.length_c   1.000
_cell.angle_alpha   90.00
_cell.angle_beta   90.00
_cell.angle_gamma   90.00
#
_symmetry.space_group_name_H-M   'P 1'
#
loop_
_entity.id
_entity.type
_entity.pdbx_description
1 polymer ?
#
loop_
_entity_poly.entity_id
_entity_poly.type
_entity_poly.pdbx_seq_one_letter_code
_entity_poly.pdbx_strand_id
1 'polypeptide(L)'
;MEILAEAVKMAFGSKEILKGIDFNLHNKEFVGIIGPNGSGKSTFLKCVYRVQKPTGGKITLNGTPLDELSYRESALQLAVVAQHNVYSFDFSVLEVVLMGRSPHKKMLERDNLNDYRIAREALATVGLADFEERSFATLSGGEQQRVILARALTQQTECLVLD
;
A
#
# COMPACT_ATOMS: atom_id res chain seq x y z
N MET A 1 -5.18 -14.60 1.76
CA MET A 1 -5.24 -13.59 0.67
C MET A 1 -4.81 -14.20 -0.65
N GLU A 2 -5.58 -13.98 -1.71
CA GLU A 2 -5.20 -14.34 -3.07
C GLU A 2 -5.29 -13.10 -3.97
N ILE A 3 -4.28 -12.90 -4.82
CA ILE A 3 -4.31 -11.90 -5.90
C ILE A 3 -4.14 -12.65 -7.21
N LEU A 4 -5.13 -12.54 -8.10
CA LEU A 4 -5.05 -13.11 -9.43
C LEU A 4 -5.15 -11.97 -10.46
N ALA A 5 -4.19 -11.94 -11.39
CA ALA A 5 -4.23 -11.06 -12.56
C ALA A 5 -4.23 -11.93 -13.82
N GLU A 6 -5.15 -11.65 -14.74
CA GLU A 6 -5.33 -12.41 -15.98
C GLU A 6 -5.26 -11.47 -17.18
N ALA A 7 -4.30 -11.70 -18.04
CA ALA A 7 -4.06 -10.97 -19.29
C ALA A 7 -4.05 -9.45 -19.10
N VAL A 8 -3.48 -8.95 -17.98
CA VAL A 8 -3.49 -7.53 -17.62
C VAL A 8 -2.69 -6.70 -18.63
N LYS A 9 -3.36 -5.71 -19.23
CA LYS A 9 -2.77 -4.78 -20.20
C LYS A 9 -2.82 -3.37 -19.65
N MET A 10 -1.82 -2.57 -19.99
CA MET A 10 -1.77 -1.14 -19.67
C MET A 10 -1.06 -0.38 -20.76
N ALA A 11 -1.69 0.69 -21.25
CA ALA A 11 -1.11 1.58 -22.26
C ALA A 11 -1.27 3.04 -21.83
N PHE A 12 -0.29 3.87 -22.19
CA PHE A 12 -0.33 5.33 -22.06
C PHE A 12 -0.31 5.93 -23.46
N GLY A 13 -1.45 6.43 -23.91
CA GLY A 13 -1.64 6.82 -25.32
C GLY A 13 -1.43 5.62 -26.24
N SER A 14 -0.52 5.74 -27.19
CA SER A 14 -0.16 4.66 -28.13
C SER A 14 0.89 3.68 -27.57
N LYS A 15 1.50 3.98 -26.42
CA LYS A 15 2.57 3.15 -25.86
C LYS A 15 2.03 2.10 -24.92
N GLU A 16 2.06 0.84 -25.33
CA GLU A 16 1.72 -0.31 -24.49
C GLU A 16 2.88 -0.63 -23.56
N ILE A 17 2.60 -0.69 -22.24
CA ILE A 17 3.57 -0.99 -21.17
C ILE A 17 3.39 -2.43 -20.68
N LEU A 18 2.14 -2.82 -20.38
CA LEU A 18 1.80 -4.20 -20.00
C LEU A 18 1.08 -4.86 -21.17
N LYS A 19 1.57 -6.02 -21.60
CA LYS A 19 1.15 -6.70 -22.82
C LYS A 19 0.41 -8.02 -22.58
N GLY A 20 -0.36 -8.08 -21.49
CA GLY A 20 -1.04 -9.29 -21.06
C GLY A 20 -0.22 -10.03 -20.00
N ILE A 21 -0.23 -9.50 -18.79
CA ILE A 21 0.46 -10.09 -17.63
C ILE A 21 -0.49 -11.02 -16.92
N ASP A 22 -0.04 -12.25 -16.74
CA ASP A 22 -0.66 -13.22 -15.84
C ASP A 22 0.18 -13.31 -14.57
N PHE A 23 -0.49 -13.21 -13.42
CA PHE A 23 0.16 -13.23 -12.12
C PHE A 23 -0.77 -13.85 -11.09
N ASN A 24 -0.21 -14.67 -10.20
CA ASN A 24 -0.93 -15.27 -9.11
C ASN A 24 -0.10 -15.17 -7.82
N LEU A 25 -0.74 -14.77 -6.73
CA LEU A 25 -0.19 -14.73 -5.39
C LEU A 25 -1.15 -15.44 -4.45
N HIS A 26 -0.66 -16.45 -3.74
CA HIS A 26 -1.44 -17.16 -2.74
C HIS A 26 -1.10 -16.72 -1.31
N ASN A 27 -1.91 -17.17 -0.38
CA ASN A 27 -1.71 -16.88 1.05
C ASN A 27 -0.33 -17.37 1.54
N LYS A 28 0.34 -16.54 2.34
CA LYS A 28 1.66 -16.79 2.94
C LYS A 28 2.82 -16.90 1.92
N GLU A 29 2.65 -16.42 0.73
CA GLU A 29 3.72 -16.31 -0.25
C GLU A 29 4.46 -14.97 -0.15
N PHE A 30 5.74 -15.00 -0.47
CA PHE A 30 6.55 -13.82 -0.73
C PHE A 30 7.01 -13.86 -2.18
N VAL A 31 6.59 -12.85 -2.96
CA VAL A 31 6.90 -12.78 -4.40
C VAL A 31 7.68 -11.51 -4.71
N GLY A 32 8.83 -11.66 -5.37
CA GLY A 32 9.64 -10.58 -5.89
C GLY A 32 9.43 -10.40 -7.41
N ILE A 33 9.07 -9.18 -7.83
CA ILE A 33 8.96 -8.82 -9.25
C ILE A 33 10.30 -8.20 -9.69
N ILE A 34 11.05 -8.89 -10.53
CA ILE A 34 12.37 -8.47 -11.01
C ILE A 34 12.35 -8.15 -12.50
N GLY A 35 13.22 -7.27 -12.94
CA GLY A 35 13.37 -6.89 -14.35
C GLY A 35 14.06 -5.53 -14.51
N PRO A 36 14.47 -5.16 -15.73
CA PRO A 36 15.14 -3.89 -15.99
C PRO A 36 14.22 -2.68 -15.72
N ASN A 37 14.83 -1.49 -15.63
CA ASN A 37 14.07 -0.26 -15.53
C ASN A 37 13.20 -0.05 -16.77
N GLY A 38 11.96 0.40 -16.57
CA GLY A 38 11.00 0.58 -17.64
C GLY A 38 10.28 -0.70 -18.11
N SER A 39 10.52 -1.87 -17.49
CA SER A 39 9.82 -3.12 -17.86
C SER A 39 8.36 -3.20 -17.42
N GLY A 40 7.85 -2.20 -16.70
CA GLY A 40 6.45 -2.14 -16.28
C GLY A 40 6.17 -2.64 -14.87
N LYS A 41 7.18 -2.99 -14.04
CA LYS A 41 7.00 -3.49 -12.66
C LYS A 41 6.08 -2.60 -11.82
N SER A 42 6.47 -1.33 -11.62
CA SER A 42 5.67 -0.37 -10.86
C SER A 42 4.33 -0.07 -11.54
N THR A 43 4.25 -0.15 -12.87
CA THR A 43 2.98 0.00 -13.59
C THR A 43 2.02 -1.14 -13.24
N PHE A 44 2.51 -2.38 -13.21
CA PHE A 44 1.72 -3.53 -12.79
C PHE A 44 1.27 -3.40 -11.34
N LEU A 45 2.20 -3.08 -10.42
CA LEU A 45 1.85 -2.86 -9.01
C LEU A 45 0.80 -1.74 -8.85
N LYS A 46 0.93 -0.62 -9.60
CA LYS A 46 -0.05 0.47 -9.61
C LYS A 46 -1.44 0.04 -10.09
N CYS A 47 -1.52 -0.97 -10.96
CA CYS A 47 -2.79 -1.59 -11.32
C CYS A 47 -3.34 -2.44 -10.16
N VAL A 48 -2.48 -3.23 -9.48
CA VAL A 48 -2.87 -4.06 -8.34
C VAL A 48 -3.42 -3.23 -7.19
N TYR A 49 -2.74 -2.12 -6.83
CA TYR A 49 -3.20 -1.25 -5.75
C TYR A 49 -4.05 -0.05 -6.23
N ARG A 50 -4.59 -0.13 -7.47
CA ARG A 50 -5.68 0.73 -8.00
C ARG A 50 -5.32 2.21 -8.19
N VAL A 51 -4.04 2.58 -8.24
CA VAL A 51 -3.61 3.92 -8.67
C VAL A 51 -3.78 4.08 -10.18
N GLN A 52 -3.70 2.98 -10.92
CA GLN A 52 -3.96 2.94 -12.36
C GLN A 52 -5.01 1.88 -12.67
N LYS A 53 -5.93 2.18 -13.60
CA LYS A 53 -6.89 1.22 -14.11
C LYS A 53 -6.30 0.52 -15.33
N PRO A 54 -6.21 -0.83 -15.36
CA PRO A 54 -5.78 -1.57 -16.53
C PRO A 54 -6.60 -1.21 -17.77
N THR A 55 -5.97 -1.20 -18.94
CA THR A 55 -6.67 -1.01 -20.24
C THR A 55 -7.28 -2.30 -20.78
N GLY A 56 -6.92 -3.45 -20.18
CA GLY A 56 -7.49 -4.77 -20.50
C GLY A 56 -7.04 -5.82 -19.50
N GLY A 57 -7.68 -6.97 -19.55
CA GLY A 57 -7.53 -8.02 -18.55
C GLY A 57 -8.29 -7.72 -17.26
N LYS A 58 -8.10 -8.53 -16.24
CA LYS A 58 -8.73 -8.34 -14.93
C LYS A 58 -7.78 -8.65 -13.79
N ILE A 59 -8.04 -8.05 -12.63
CA ILE A 59 -7.36 -8.34 -11.38
C ILE A 59 -8.42 -8.62 -10.33
N THR A 60 -8.26 -9.69 -9.56
CA THR A 60 -9.16 -10.03 -8.46
C THR A 60 -8.40 -10.08 -7.13
N LEU A 61 -9.07 -9.71 -6.05
CA LEU A 61 -8.64 -9.93 -4.67
C LEU A 61 -9.62 -10.91 -4.02
N ASN A 62 -9.09 -12.04 -3.54
CA ASN A 62 -9.90 -13.11 -2.93
C ASN A 62 -11.11 -13.50 -3.82
N GLY A 63 -10.89 -13.60 -5.13
CA GLY A 63 -11.91 -13.94 -6.13
C GLY A 63 -12.84 -12.80 -6.55
N THR A 64 -12.81 -11.64 -5.88
CA THR A 64 -13.64 -10.48 -6.23
C THR A 64 -12.88 -9.54 -7.17
N PRO A 65 -13.45 -9.17 -8.34
CA PRO A 65 -12.85 -8.20 -9.24
C PRO A 65 -12.57 -6.85 -8.56
N LEU A 66 -11.39 -6.26 -8.82
CA LEU A 66 -10.99 -4.99 -8.20
C LEU A 66 -11.95 -3.83 -8.49
N ASP A 67 -12.59 -3.83 -9.63
CA ASP A 67 -13.53 -2.78 -10.03
C ASP A 67 -14.90 -2.90 -9.34
N GLU A 68 -15.23 -4.06 -8.79
CA GLU A 68 -16.42 -4.29 -7.97
C GLU A 68 -16.22 -3.91 -6.50
N LEU A 69 -14.96 -3.85 -6.02
CA LEU A 69 -14.64 -3.43 -4.67
C LEU A 69 -14.64 -1.90 -4.54
N SER A 70 -15.14 -1.36 -3.44
CA SER A 70 -14.84 0.02 -3.06
C SER A 70 -13.35 0.18 -2.72
N TYR A 71 -12.83 1.42 -2.75
CA TYR A 71 -11.44 1.68 -2.32
C TYR A 71 -11.20 1.28 -0.86
N ARG A 72 -12.20 1.43 -0.01
CA ARG A 72 -12.14 1.03 1.39
C ARG A 72 -12.02 -0.49 1.55
N GLU A 73 -12.83 -1.26 0.83
CA GLU A 73 -12.78 -2.73 0.86
C GLU A 73 -11.45 -3.27 0.37
N SER A 74 -10.89 -2.72 -0.70
CA SER A 74 -9.55 -3.10 -1.16
C SER A 74 -8.46 -2.69 -0.18
N ALA A 75 -8.57 -1.51 0.47
CA ALA A 75 -7.61 -1.05 1.47
C ALA A 75 -7.69 -1.85 2.79
N LEU A 76 -8.78 -2.51 3.10
CA LEU A 76 -8.86 -3.45 4.23
C LEU A 76 -8.14 -4.78 3.94
N GLN A 77 -7.83 -5.09 2.69
CA GLN A 77 -7.20 -6.33 2.26
C GLN A 77 -5.73 -6.15 1.86
N LEU A 78 -5.37 -4.97 1.33
CA LEU A 78 -4.07 -4.71 0.73
C LEU A 78 -3.49 -3.38 1.25
N ALA A 79 -2.33 -3.43 1.90
CA ALA A 79 -1.55 -2.25 2.26
C ALA A 79 -0.43 -2.00 1.24
N VAL A 80 -0.03 -0.74 1.10
CA VAL A 80 0.97 -0.32 0.12
C VAL A 80 2.01 0.59 0.75
N VAL A 81 3.28 0.28 0.51
CA VAL A 81 4.42 1.16 0.72
C VAL A 81 4.89 1.63 -0.64
N ALA A 82 4.50 2.84 -1.03
CA ALA A 82 4.88 3.42 -2.31
C ALA A 82 6.28 4.05 -2.24
N GLN A 83 6.99 4.05 -3.37
CA GLN A 83 8.35 4.53 -3.51
C GLN A 83 8.53 6.02 -3.12
N HIS A 84 7.54 6.85 -3.40
CA HIS A 84 7.58 8.28 -3.13
C HIS A 84 6.34 8.72 -2.35
N ASN A 85 6.58 9.29 -1.18
CA ASN A 85 5.57 9.95 -0.39
C ASN A 85 6.04 11.38 -0.13
N VAL A 86 5.34 12.36 -0.69
CA VAL A 86 5.58 13.77 -0.42
C VAL A 86 4.54 14.25 0.58
N TYR A 87 5.01 14.68 1.73
CA TYR A 87 4.17 15.29 2.76
C TYR A 87 4.45 16.79 2.79
N SER A 88 3.44 17.58 2.47
CA SER A 88 3.52 19.04 2.46
C SER A 88 3.17 19.66 3.81
N PHE A 89 2.81 18.85 4.81
CA PHE A 89 2.38 19.29 6.13
C PHE A 89 3.32 18.74 7.20
N ASP A 90 3.43 19.48 8.31
CA ASP A 90 4.22 19.09 9.47
C ASP A 90 3.39 18.18 10.39
N PHE A 91 3.42 16.88 10.09
CA PHE A 91 2.80 15.86 10.90
C PHE A 91 3.83 15.22 11.84
N SER A 92 3.40 14.86 13.05
CA SER A 92 4.18 13.97 13.91
C SER A 92 4.27 12.56 13.31
N VAL A 93 5.28 11.81 13.71
CA VAL A 93 5.45 10.40 13.31
C VAL A 93 4.21 9.59 13.64
N LEU A 94 3.65 9.77 14.84
CA LEU A 94 2.46 9.06 15.29
C LEU A 94 1.25 9.38 14.40
N GLU A 95 1.04 10.65 14.05
CA GLU A 95 -0.06 11.05 13.15
C GLU A 95 0.07 10.39 11.78
N VAL A 96 1.28 10.35 11.19
CA VAL A 96 1.51 9.66 9.91
C VAL A 96 1.18 8.17 10.01
N VAL A 97 1.56 7.52 11.10
CA VAL A 97 1.30 6.10 11.31
C VAL A 97 -0.20 5.83 11.51
N LEU A 98 -0.90 6.69 12.28
CA LEU A 98 -2.34 6.61 12.50
C LEU A 98 -3.16 6.73 11.19
N MET A 99 -2.64 7.42 10.16
CA MET A 99 -3.30 7.45 8.84
C MET A 99 -3.54 6.05 8.26
N GLY A 100 -2.73 5.05 8.65
CA GLY A 100 -2.95 3.65 8.27
C GLY A 100 -4.24 3.05 8.81
N ARG A 101 -4.85 3.66 9.85
CA ARG A 101 -6.14 3.22 10.40
C ARG A 101 -7.35 3.73 9.62
N SER A 102 -7.17 4.66 8.67
CA SER A 102 -8.27 5.28 7.91
C SER A 102 -9.26 4.27 7.29
N PRO A 103 -8.87 3.12 6.69
CA PRO A 103 -9.82 2.17 6.13
C PRO A 103 -10.75 1.54 7.16
N HIS A 104 -10.34 1.48 8.43
CA HIS A 104 -11.14 0.89 9.52
C HIS A 104 -12.19 1.84 10.09
N LYS A 105 -12.15 3.12 9.72
CA LYS A 105 -12.98 4.18 10.29
C LYS A 105 -14.15 4.57 9.39
N LYS A 106 -15.20 5.07 10.03
CA LYS A 106 -16.26 5.80 9.35
C LYS A 106 -15.81 7.24 9.08
N MET A 107 -16.53 7.91 8.19
CA MET A 107 -16.28 9.33 7.91
C MET A 107 -16.38 10.16 9.20
N LEU A 108 -15.36 10.99 9.47
CA LEU A 108 -15.23 11.83 10.68
C LEU A 108 -15.06 11.06 12.01
N GLU A 109 -14.86 9.77 11.99
CA GLU A 109 -14.54 9.00 13.19
C GLU A 109 -13.11 9.32 13.66
N ARG A 110 -12.98 9.67 14.94
CA ARG A 110 -11.68 9.98 15.57
C ARG A 110 -10.92 8.70 15.90
N ASP A 111 -9.60 8.85 16.05
CA ASP A 111 -8.75 7.79 16.56
C ASP A 111 -9.16 7.41 17.98
N ASN A 112 -9.25 6.12 18.25
CA ASN A 112 -9.56 5.57 19.55
C ASN A 112 -8.31 4.94 20.21
N LEU A 113 -8.41 4.55 21.46
CA LEU A 113 -7.27 3.99 22.22
C LEU A 113 -6.67 2.74 21.55
N ASN A 114 -7.47 1.94 20.85
CA ASN A 114 -6.97 0.77 20.14
C ASN A 114 -6.18 1.15 18.89
N ASP A 115 -6.58 2.21 18.17
CA ASP A 115 -5.81 2.72 17.03
C ASP A 115 -4.43 3.22 17.47
N TYR A 116 -4.37 3.96 18.58
CA TYR A 116 -3.10 4.40 19.18
C TYR A 116 -2.22 3.22 19.61
N ARG A 117 -2.80 2.19 20.22
CA ARG A 117 -2.05 0.98 20.59
C ARG A 117 -1.44 0.30 19.37
N ILE A 118 -2.24 0.08 18.32
CA ILE A 118 -1.78 -0.53 17.06
C ILE A 118 -0.67 0.31 16.41
N ALA A 119 -0.81 1.64 16.39
CA ALA A 119 0.19 2.53 15.83
C ALA A 119 1.53 2.46 16.59
N ARG A 120 1.50 2.42 17.93
CA ARG A 120 2.69 2.28 18.78
C ARG A 120 3.37 0.92 18.61
N GLU A 121 2.59 -0.15 18.53
CA GLU A 121 3.11 -1.49 18.22
C GLU A 121 3.81 -1.55 16.86
N ALA A 122 3.24 -0.90 15.85
CA ALA A 122 3.85 -0.79 14.54
C ALA A 122 5.16 0.02 14.57
N LEU A 123 5.19 1.15 15.29
CA LEU A 123 6.41 1.95 15.49
C LEU A 123 7.50 1.14 16.20
N ALA A 124 7.15 0.39 17.24
CA ALA A 124 8.09 -0.50 17.93
C ALA A 124 8.64 -1.58 16.99
N THR A 125 7.80 -2.16 16.14
CA THR A 125 8.20 -3.18 15.15
C THR A 125 9.27 -2.67 14.18
N VAL A 126 9.20 -1.39 13.79
CA VAL A 126 10.19 -0.78 12.88
C VAL A 126 11.35 -0.09 13.61
N GLY A 127 11.43 -0.22 14.94
CA GLY A 127 12.50 0.35 15.78
C GLY A 127 12.43 1.88 15.93
N LEU A 128 11.22 2.45 15.98
CA LEU A 128 10.97 3.89 16.10
C LEU A 128 10.01 4.23 17.27
N ALA A 129 10.00 3.42 18.33
CA ALA A 129 9.09 3.62 19.47
C ALA A 129 9.23 5.02 20.11
N ASP A 130 10.44 5.56 20.21
CA ASP A 130 10.74 6.85 20.87
C ASP A 130 10.56 8.05 19.92
N PHE A 131 10.00 7.86 18.72
CA PHE A 131 9.90 8.89 17.69
C PHE A 131 8.48 9.49 17.55
N GLU A 132 7.53 9.07 18.37
CA GLU A 132 6.09 9.41 18.24
C GLU A 132 5.86 10.90 18.00
N GLU A 133 6.50 11.75 18.82
CA GLU A 133 6.28 13.21 18.85
C GLU A 133 7.20 13.98 17.87
N ARG A 134 8.13 13.29 17.20
CA ARG A 134 9.02 13.97 16.24
C ARG A 134 8.25 14.36 15.00
N SER A 135 8.63 15.52 14.42
CA SER A 135 8.14 15.90 13.10
C SER A 135 8.66 14.92 12.03
N PHE A 136 7.76 14.36 11.23
CA PHE A 136 8.12 13.47 10.12
C PHE A 136 9.08 14.12 9.12
N ALA A 137 8.95 15.44 8.90
CA ALA A 137 9.78 16.20 7.98
C ALA A 137 11.26 16.28 8.42
N THR A 138 11.54 16.12 9.71
CA THR A 138 12.90 16.21 10.27
C THR A 138 13.66 14.88 10.25
N LEU A 139 12.99 13.80 9.86
CA LEU A 139 13.57 12.46 9.82
C LEU A 139 14.51 12.28 8.62
N SER A 140 15.51 11.43 8.77
CA SER A 140 16.30 10.93 7.64
C SER A 140 15.42 10.10 6.67
N GLY A 141 15.84 9.98 5.41
CA GLY A 141 15.07 9.21 4.41
C GLY A 141 14.83 7.76 4.84
N GLY A 142 15.79 7.11 5.51
CA GLY A 142 15.60 5.75 6.02
C GLY A 142 14.61 5.67 7.18
N GLU A 143 14.58 6.68 8.07
CA GLU A 143 13.58 6.77 9.14
C GLU A 143 12.19 7.04 8.56
N GLN A 144 12.09 7.94 7.59
CA GLN A 144 10.82 8.20 6.88
C GLN A 144 10.27 6.93 6.25
N GLN A 145 11.10 6.13 5.57
CA GLN A 145 10.66 4.85 5.00
C GLN A 145 10.16 3.87 6.06
N ARG A 146 10.83 3.80 7.22
CA ARG A 146 10.35 2.96 8.34
C ARG A 146 9.01 3.45 8.89
N VAL A 147 8.79 4.77 9.00
CA VAL A 147 7.49 5.33 9.40
C VAL A 147 6.39 4.96 8.38
N ILE A 148 6.67 5.04 7.08
CA ILE A 148 5.73 4.63 6.05
C ILE A 148 5.42 3.13 6.11
N LEU A 149 6.43 2.31 6.42
CA LEU A 149 6.22 0.89 6.67
C LEU A 149 5.34 0.67 7.91
N ALA A 150 5.59 1.38 9.03
CA ALA A 150 4.75 1.32 10.22
C ALA A 150 3.30 1.71 9.90
N ARG A 151 3.08 2.77 9.11
CA ARG A 151 1.74 3.15 8.62
C ARG A 151 1.06 2.01 7.86
N ALA A 152 1.78 1.31 6.99
CA ALA A 152 1.23 0.17 6.26
C ALA A 152 0.90 -0.99 7.20
N LEU A 153 1.74 -1.26 8.20
CA LEU A 153 1.48 -2.30 9.21
C LEU A 153 0.26 -2.01 10.07
N THR A 154 -0.02 -0.74 10.40
CA THR A 154 -1.21 -0.35 11.17
C THR A 154 -2.51 -0.62 10.43
N GLN A 155 -2.47 -0.77 9.12
CA GLN A 155 -3.63 -1.13 8.32
C GLN A 155 -4.08 -2.57 8.58
N GLN A 156 -3.21 -3.44 9.13
CA GLN A 156 -3.49 -4.82 9.51
C GLN A 156 -4.11 -5.65 8.38
N THR A 157 -3.57 -5.53 7.19
CA THR A 157 -4.02 -6.25 5.99
C THR A 157 -3.35 -7.61 5.85
N GLU A 158 -3.97 -8.49 5.07
CA GLU A 158 -3.40 -9.81 4.75
C GLU A 158 -2.27 -9.75 3.72
N CYS A 159 -2.16 -8.66 2.98
CA CYS A 159 -1.13 -8.47 1.97
C CYS A 159 -0.47 -7.08 2.09
N LEU A 160 0.84 -7.05 1.86
CA LEU A 160 1.64 -5.83 1.80
C LEU A 160 2.35 -5.77 0.45
N VAL A 161 2.16 -4.68 -0.29
CA VAL A 161 2.87 -4.38 -1.53
C VAL A 161 3.95 -3.34 -1.25
N LEU A 162 5.17 -3.65 -1.68
CA LEU A 162 6.33 -2.74 -1.64
C LEU A 162 6.68 -2.34 -3.08
N ASP A 163 6.51 -1.06 -3.45
CA ASP A 163 6.83 -0.54 -4.79
C ASP A 163 8.05 0.41 -4.73
#